data_53673646c3c5271d309e22078feb776f
#
_entry.id   53673646c3c5271d309e22078feb776f
#
_cell.length_a   1.000
_cell.length_b   1.000
_cell.length_c   1.000
_cell.angle_alpha   90.00
_cell.angle_beta   90.00
_cell.angle_gamma   90.00
#
_symmetry.space_group_name_H-M   'P 1'
#
loop_
_entity.id
_entity.type
_entity.pdbx_description
1 polymer ?
#
loop_
_entity_poly.entity_id
_entity_poly.type
_entity_poly.pdbx_seq_one_letter_code
_entity_poly.pdbx_strand_id
1 'polypeptide(L)'
;ITHFDMLGFTLQYELSYSNIVNMLMLADIPVRAKDRDESYPIVCGGGPCAYNAEPVADIFDFFMLGEGEDSIHEVVEEYVKWKKSGKKNKRDYLEAIAEIEGIYVPSFYDVEYNDDNTVKSVTPNNPHAKPKVRKRIMKDFNATYAPETIIVPFGEVVHDRVMLEVMRGCLRGCRFCQAGYIYRPLRERKPERLLGIAENLLACSGYDEISLSSLSTSDFSGLRDLTDG
;
A
#
# COMPACT_ATOMS: atom_id res chain seq x y z
N ILE A 1 -7.44 20.07 -0.54
CA ILE A 1 -7.57 18.61 -0.80
C ILE A 1 -8.46 18.35 -2.01
N THR A 2 -9.58 19.02 -2.16
CA THR A 2 -10.51 18.88 -3.30
C THR A 2 -9.92 19.14 -4.69
N HIS A 3 -8.76 19.78 -4.77
CA HIS A 3 -8.04 20.03 -6.04
C HIS A 3 -7.18 18.84 -6.50
N PHE A 4 -7.02 17.81 -5.68
CA PHE A 4 -6.33 16.60 -6.09
C PHE A 4 -7.27 15.67 -6.84
N ASP A 5 -6.74 14.94 -7.80
CA ASP A 5 -7.48 13.95 -8.57
C ASP A 5 -7.73 12.65 -7.78
N MET A 6 -6.80 12.32 -6.89
CA MET A 6 -6.84 11.08 -6.09
C MET A 6 -6.30 11.35 -4.68
N LEU A 7 -6.95 10.77 -3.67
CA LEU A 7 -6.53 10.80 -2.27
C LEU A 7 -6.22 9.39 -1.81
N GLY A 8 -4.94 9.11 -1.55
CA GLY A 8 -4.47 7.83 -1.03
C GLY A 8 -4.25 7.89 0.48
N PHE A 9 -4.80 6.92 1.20
CA PHE A 9 -4.60 6.75 2.63
C PHE A 9 -3.83 5.47 2.93
N THR A 10 -2.75 5.60 3.71
CA THR A 10 -2.02 4.44 4.22
C THR A 10 -2.67 3.96 5.50
N LEU A 11 -3.31 2.79 5.45
CA LEU A 11 -4.05 2.18 6.56
C LEU A 11 -3.09 1.33 7.40
N GLN A 12 -2.32 1.98 8.28
CA GLN A 12 -1.33 1.28 9.11
C GLN A 12 -1.95 0.59 10.32
N TYR A 13 -3.09 1.13 10.79
CA TYR A 13 -3.66 0.72 12.05
C TYR A 13 -5.12 1.22 12.18
N GLU A 14 -5.99 0.37 12.72
CA GLU A 14 -7.45 0.53 12.65
C GLU A 14 -7.97 1.76 13.40
N LEU A 15 -7.31 2.17 14.50
CA LEU A 15 -7.74 3.36 15.25
C LEU A 15 -7.59 4.67 14.46
N SER A 16 -6.91 4.64 13.29
CA SER A 16 -6.83 5.81 12.40
C SER A 16 -8.07 6.01 11.53
N TYR A 17 -9.00 5.07 11.46
CA TYR A 17 -10.16 5.15 10.58
C TYR A 17 -11.04 6.37 10.85
N SER A 18 -11.27 6.71 12.12
CA SER A 18 -12.01 7.92 12.50
C SER A 18 -11.32 9.21 12.04
N ASN A 19 -9.99 9.23 11.99
CA ASN A 19 -9.23 10.37 11.49
C ASN A 19 -9.43 10.56 9.98
N ILE A 20 -9.51 9.47 9.21
CA ILE A 20 -9.79 9.51 7.77
C ILE A 20 -11.17 10.11 7.52
N VAL A 21 -12.20 9.65 8.27
CA VAL A 21 -13.54 10.23 8.21
C VAL A 21 -13.48 11.73 8.51
N ASN A 22 -12.80 12.13 9.58
CA ASN A 22 -12.66 13.53 9.94
C ASN A 22 -11.93 14.36 8.87
N MET A 23 -10.88 13.81 8.24
CA MET A 23 -10.16 14.48 7.15
C MET A 23 -11.06 14.72 5.93
N LEU A 24 -11.88 13.73 5.55
CA LEU A 24 -12.85 13.88 4.45
C LEU A 24 -13.91 14.94 4.79
N MET A 25 -14.45 14.93 6.00
CA MET A 25 -15.43 15.93 6.47
C MET A 25 -14.86 17.34 6.48
N LEU A 26 -13.63 17.53 6.99
CA LEU A 26 -12.95 18.84 7.00
C LEU A 26 -12.62 19.37 5.61
N ALA A 27 -12.59 18.48 4.62
CA ALA A 27 -12.34 18.82 3.21
C ALA A 27 -13.63 19.00 2.40
N ASP A 28 -14.81 18.93 3.04
CA ASP A 28 -16.12 18.93 2.40
C ASP A 28 -16.27 17.84 1.31
N ILE A 29 -15.60 16.68 1.51
CA ILE A 29 -15.70 15.50 0.65
C ILE A 29 -16.71 14.53 1.28
N PRO A 30 -17.75 14.06 0.55
CA PRO A 30 -18.66 13.06 1.05
C PRO A 30 -17.93 11.82 1.55
N VAL A 31 -18.24 11.40 2.79
CA VAL A 31 -17.52 10.30 3.44
C VAL A 31 -17.73 8.98 2.70
N ARG A 32 -18.96 8.70 2.28
CA ARG A 32 -19.26 7.43 1.59
C ARG A 32 -18.91 7.51 0.11
N ALA A 33 -18.28 6.47 -0.41
CA ALA A 33 -17.88 6.34 -1.81
C ALA A 33 -19.07 6.52 -2.78
N LYS A 34 -20.24 5.99 -2.42
CA LYS A 34 -21.47 6.09 -3.22
C LYS A 34 -22.02 7.50 -3.37
N ASP A 35 -21.67 8.42 -2.47
CA ASP A 35 -22.13 9.81 -2.45
C ASP A 35 -21.13 10.74 -3.19
N ARG A 36 -20.03 10.20 -3.72
CA ARG A 36 -19.02 10.93 -4.51
C ARG A 36 -19.21 10.64 -5.99
N ASP A 37 -19.50 11.67 -6.76
CA ASP A 37 -19.51 11.64 -8.22
C ASP A 37 -18.11 11.95 -8.82
N GLU A 38 -18.04 12.18 -10.12
CA GLU A 38 -16.81 12.45 -10.87
C GLU A 38 -16.19 13.82 -10.57
N SER A 39 -16.88 14.70 -9.82
CA SER A 39 -16.36 16.00 -9.39
C SER A 39 -15.46 15.91 -8.17
N TYR A 40 -15.58 14.83 -7.40
CA TYR A 40 -14.77 14.56 -6.22
C TYR A 40 -13.53 13.74 -6.54
N PRO A 41 -12.46 13.85 -5.72
CA PRO A 41 -11.32 12.96 -5.83
C PRO A 41 -11.70 11.47 -5.66
N ILE A 42 -10.99 10.60 -6.34
CA ILE A 42 -11.01 9.17 -6.05
C ILE A 42 -10.34 8.95 -4.69
N VAL A 43 -10.99 8.23 -3.78
CA VAL A 43 -10.45 7.93 -2.45
C VAL A 43 -10.01 6.47 -2.40
N CYS A 44 -8.73 6.22 -2.20
CA CYS A 44 -8.18 4.88 -2.15
C CYS A 44 -7.40 4.61 -0.88
N GLY A 45 -7.33 3.34 -0.49
CA GLY A 45 -6.62 2.87 0.68
C GLY A 45 -5.59 1.79 0.36
N GLY A 46 -4.52 1.74 1.14
CA GLY A 46 -3.50 0.69 1.08
C GLY A 46 -2.87 0.45 2.45
N GLY A 47 -1.91 -0.45 2.52
CA GLY A 47 -1.23 -0.78 3.78
C GLY A 47 -1.81 -2.01 4.49
N PRO A 48 -1.30 -2.35 5.69
CA PRO A 48 -1.63 -3.62 6.34
C PRO A 48 -3.11 -3.80 6.68
N CYS A 49 -3.82 -2.73 7.08
CA CYS A 49 -5.25 -2.84 7.42
C CYS A 49 -6.15 -2.98 6.18
N ALA A 50 -5.65 -2.69 4.97
CA ALA A 50 -6.41 -2.91 3.73
C ALA A 50 -6.71 -4.39 3.47
N TYR A 51 -5.99 -5.32 4.12
CA TYR A 51 -6.30 -6.75 4.06
C TYR A 51 -7.58 -7.15 4.79
N ASN A 52 -8.09 -6.28 5.65
CA ASN A 52 -9.43 -6.36 6.23
C ASN A 52 -10.18 -5.06 5.90
N ALA A 53 -10.54 -4.89 4.64
CA ALA A 53 -11.12 -3.66 4.11
C ALA A 53 -12.58 -3.43 4.51
N GLU A 54 -13.33 -4.49 4.82
CA GLU A 54 -14.78 -4.44 5.03
C GLU A 54 -15.25 -3.42 6.07
N PRO A 55 -14.58 -3.21 7.22
CA PRO A 55 -15.01 -2.20 8.20
C PRO A 55 -15.06 -0.77 7.65
N VAL A 56 -14.34 -0.49 6.57
CA VAL A 56 -14.26 0.82 5.93
C VAL A 56 -14.58 0.79 4.43
N ALA A 57 -15.15 -0.31 3.94
CA ALA A 57 -15.48 -0.54 2.53
C ALA A 57 -16.37 0.56 1.94
N ASP A 58 -17.33 1.06 2.70
CA ASP A 58 -18.23 2.14 2.28
C ASP A 58 -17.54 3.50 2.05
N ILE A 59 -16.32 3.68 2.60
CA ILE A 59 -15.59 4.95 2.55
C ILE A 59 -14.71 5.05 1.30
N PHE A 60 -14.12 3.94 0.90
CA PHE A 60 -13.12 3.92 -0.17
C PHE A 60 -13.71 3.50 -1.52
N ASP A 61 -13.22 4.11 -2.58
CA ASP A 61 -13.57 3.72 -3.96
C ASP A 61 -12.85 2.40 -4.32
N PHE A 62 -11.60 2.23 -3.87
CA PHE A 62 -10.86 0.98 -4.01
C PHE A 62 -9.73 0.86 -2.98
N PHE A 63 -9.21 -0.36 -2.83
CA PHE A 63 -8.02 -0.67 -2.03
C PHE A 63 -6.94 -1.29 -2.88
N MET A 64 -5.69 -0.98 -2.53
CA MET A 64 -4.49 -1.62 -3.08
C MET A 64 -3.94 -2.61 -2.07
N LEU A 65 -3.98 -3.90 -2.38
CA LEU A 65 -3.52 -4.98 -1.54
C LEU A 65 -2.13 -5.45 -1.97
N GLY A 66 -1.17 -5.33 -1.10
CA GLY A 66 0.21 -5.75 -1.36
C GLY A 66 1.17 -4.60 -1.62
N GLU A 67 2.11 -4.83 -2.52
CA GLU A 67 3.19 -3.91 -2.82
C GLU A 67 2.78 -2.95 -3.93
N GLY A 68 3.07 -1.67 -3.71
CA GLY A 68 2.56 -0.58 -4.53
C GLY A 68 3.45 -0.15 -5.69
N GLU A 69 4.71 -0.59 -5.74
CA GLU A 69 5.72 -0.05 -6.64
C GLU A 69 5.32 -0.06 -8.12
N ASP A 70 4.77 -1.18 -8.60
CA ASP A 70 4.26 -1.27 -9.98
C ASP A 70 2.78 -0.90 -10.07
N SER A 71 1.97 -1.38 -9.12
CA SER A 71 0.51 -1.23 -9.18
C SER A 71 0.04 0.21 -9.13
N ILE A 72 0.78 1.11 -8.45
CA ILE A 72 0.45 2.54 -8.45
C ILE A 72 0.57 3.16 -9.84
N HIS A 73 1.57 2.75 -10.62
CA HIS A 73 1.73 3.23 -11.99
C HIS A 73 0.58 2.74 -12.88
N GLU A 74 0.23 1.45 -12.79
CA GLU A 74 -0.89 0.87 -13.54
C GLU A 74 -2.21 1.59 -13.21
N VAL A 75 -2.50 1.84 -11.93
CA VAL A 75 -3.69 2.56 -11.47
C VAL A 75 -3.72 4.00 -11.98
N VAL A 76 -2.58 4.72 -11.92
CA VAL A 76 -2.48 6.09 -12.40
C VAL A 76 -2.60 6.17 -13.91
N GLU A 77 -2.04 5.22 -14.66
CA GLU A 77 -2.18 5.15 -16.11
C GLU A 77 -3.65 5.01 -16.52
N GLU A 78 -4.40 4.11 -15.88
CA GLU A 78 -5.84 3.97 -16.12
C GLU A 78 -6.60 5.25 -15.74
N TYR A 79 -6.22 5.91 -14.65
CA TYR A 79 -6.81 7.20 -14.28
C TYR A 79 -6.56 8.27 -15.36
N VAL A 80 -5.35 8.36 -15.89
CA VAL A 80 -5.01 9.32 -16.96
C VAL A 80 -5.81 9.03 -18.23
N LYS A 81 -6.01 7.75 -18.59
CA LYS A 81 -6.86 7.36 -19.73
C LYS A 81 -8.30 7.82 -19.51
N TRP A 82 -8.87 7.51 -18.34
CA TRP A 82 -10.22 7.92 -17.97
C TRP A 82 -10.39 9.45 -17.93
N LYS A 83 -9.43 10.17 -17.36
CA LYS A 83 -9.42 11.65 -17.33
C LYS A 83 -9.43 12.24 -18.75
N LYS A 84 -8.63 11.68 -19.67
CA LYS A 84 -8.59 12.10 -21.08
C LYS A 84 -9.87 11.78 -21.83
N SER A 85 -10.64 10.77 -21.44
CA SER A 85 -11.95 10.45 -22.02
C SER A 85 -13.07 11.39 -21.57
N GLY A 86 -12.80 12.33 -20.66
CA GLY A 86 -13.73 13.31 -20.14
C GLY A 86 -14.41 12.93 -18.82
N LYS A 87 -13.90 11.91 -18.11
CA LYS A 87 -14.43 11.44 -16.80
C LYS A 87 -15.94 11.17 -16.81
N LYS A 88 -16.46 10.54 -17.86
CA LYS A 88 -17.90 10.39 -18.06
C LYS A 88 -18.60 9.51 -17.03
N ASN A 89 -17.90 8.50 -16.51
CA ASN A 89 -18.45 7.53 -15.57
C ASN A 89 -17.31 6.97 -14.71
N LYS A 90 -17.37 7.19 -13.42
CA LYS A 90 -16.39 6.68 -12.46
C LYS A 90 -16.33 5.15 -12.46
N ARG A 91 -17.46 4.51 -12.72
CA ARG A 91 -17.53 3.04 -12.78
C ARG A 91 -16.61 2.47 -13.87
N ASP A 92 -16.49 3.13 -15.03
CA ASP A 92 -15.61 2.67 -16.12
C ASP A 92 -14.14 2.63 -15.67
N TYR A 93 -13.71 3.62 -14.88
CA TYR A 93 -12.39 3.63 -14.27
C TYR A 93 -12.22 2.50 -13.25
N LEU A 94 -13.20 2.31 -12.35
CA LEU A 94 -13.16 1.26 -11.34
C LEU A 94 -13.14 -0.15 -11.99
N GLU A 95 -13.86 -0.36 -13.07
CA GLU A 95 -13.86 -1.60 -13.86
C GLU A 95 -12.47 -1.86 -14.48
N ALA A 96 -11.85 -0.84 -15.04
CA ALA A 96 -10.52 -0.96 -15.63
C ALA A 96 -9.46 -1.35 -14.58
N ILE A 97 -9.46 -0.69 -13.41
CA ILE A 97 -8.48 -0.99 -12.36
C ILE A 97 -8.76 -2.30 -11.62
N ALA A 98 -10.00 -2.79 -11.59
CA ALA A 98 -10.35 -4.08 -10.97
C ALA A 98 -9.62 -5.28 -11.64
N GLU A 99 -9.16 -5.12 -12.88
CA GLU A 99 -8.35 -6.12 -13.59
C GLU A 99 -6.89 -6.17 -13.11
N ILE A 100 -6.40 -5.11 -12.46
CA ILE A 100 -5.05 -5.03 -11.93
C ILE A 100 -4.91 -5.97 -10.72
N GLU A 101 -3.79 -6.69 -10.62
CA GLU A 101 -3.53 -7.56 -9.48
C GLU A 101 -3.35 -6.74 -8.20
N GLY A 102 -4.06 -7.10 -7.14
CA GLY A 102 -4.02 -6.40 -5.85
C GLY A 102 -5.09 -5.33 -5.68
N ILE A 103 -5.89 -5.03 -6.70
CA ILE A 103 -6.95 -4.03 -6.56
C ILE A 103 -8.25 -4.70 -6.09
N TYR A 104 -8.82 -4.15 -5.03
CA TYR A 104 -10.13 -4.52 -4.50
C TYR A 104 -11.06 -3.30 -4.57
N VAL A 105 -12.15 -3.43 -5.30
CA VAL A 105 -13.20 -2.40 -5.45
C VAL A 105 -14.43 -2.88 -4.66
N PRO A 106 -14.68 -2.37 -3.45
CA PRO A 106 -15.75 -2.89 -2.57
C PRO A 106 -17.13 -2.90 -3.21
N SER A 107 -17.48 -1.87 -3.97
CA SER A 107 -18.78 -1.75 -4.64
C SER A 107 -19.06 -2.85 -5.70
N PHE A 108 -18.06 -3.67 -6.04
CA PHE A 108 -18.18 -4.78 -6.99
C PHE A 108 -18.41 -6.13 -6.30
N TYR A 109 -18.71 -6.11 -4.99
CA TYR A 109 -18.98 -7.32 -4.22
C TYR A 109 -20.22 -7.13 -3.35
N ASP A 110 -21.04 -8.17 -3.32
CA ASP A 110 -22.14 -8.29 -2.38
C ASP A 110 -21.68 -9.11 -1.17
N VAL A 111 -21.86 -8.53 0.02
CA VAL A 111 -21.53 -9.19 1.28
C VAL A 111 -22.82 -9.63 1.95
N GLU A 112 -22.96 -10.94 2.16
CA GLU A 112 -24.07 -11.50 2.94
C GLU A 112 -23.61 -11.82 4.36
N TYR A 113 -24.51 -11.60 5.31
CA TYR A 113 -24.26 -11.87 6.73
C TYR A 113 -25.19 -13.00 7.22
N ASN A 114 -24.70 -13.74 8.22
CA ASN A 114 -25.50 -14.66 9.00
C ASN A 114 -26.32 -13.89 10.07
N ASP A 115 -27.26 -14.57 10.72
CA ASP A 115 -28.11 -13.96 11.75
C ASP A 115 -27.32 -13.45 12.96
N ASP A 116 -26.11 -13.96 13.20
CA ASP A 116 -25.17 -13.53 14.23
C ASP A 116 -24.22 -12.40 13.79
N ASN A 117 -24.47 -11.79 12.62
CA ASN A 117 -23.66 -10.74 11.97
C ASN A 117 -22.23 -11.18 11.55
N THR A 118 -21.94 -12.47 11.52
CA THR A 118 -20.72 -12.95 10.87
C THR A 118 -20.88 -12.94 9.35
N VAL A 119 -19.79 -12.72 8.61
CA VAL A 119 -19.81 -12.75 7.13
C VAL A 119 -20.13 -14.16 6.66
N LYS A 120 -21.20 -14.31 5.88
CA LYS A 120 -21.63 -15.57 5.27
C LYS A 120 -20.96 -15.80 3.93
N SER A 121 -20.99 -14.78 3.07
CA SER A 121 -20.35 -14.84 1.75
C SER A 121 -19.96 -13.46 1.25
N VAL A 122 -18.94 -13.42 0.39
CA VAL A 122 -18.54 -12.24 -0.39
C VAL A 122 -18.53 -12.68 -1.85
N THR A 123 -19.44 -12.13 -2.66
CA THR A 123 -19.67 -12.58 -4.02
C THR A 123 -19.51 -11.42 -5.01
N PRO A 124 -18.70 -11.57 -6.09
CA PRO A 124 -18.62 -10.56 -7.12
C PRO A 124 -19.99 -10.28 -7.77
N ASN A 125 -20.35 -9.01 -7.88
CA ASN A 125 -21.54 -8.53 -8.59
C ASN A 125 -21.21 -7.80 -9.90
N ASN A 126 -19.92 -7.78 -10.27
CA ASN A 126 -19.40 -7.16 -11.48
C ASN A 126 -18.50 -8.16 -12.23
N PRO A 127 -18.58 -8.25 -13.58
CA PRO A 127 -17.77 -9.20 -14.35
C PRO A 127 -16.26 -8.95 -14.29
N HIS A 128 -15.82 -7.73 -13.97
CA HIS A 128 -14.42 -7.37 -13.79
C HIS A 128 -13.88 -7.69 -12.38
N ALA A 129 -14.78 -7.97 -11.43
CA ALA A 129 -14.38 -8.34 -10.07
C ALA A 129 -13.96 -9.81 -9.99
N LYS A 130 -12.81 -10.07 -9.41
CA LYS A 130 -12.26 -11.43 -9.27
C LYS A 130 -12.87 -12.11 -8.05
N PRO A 131 -13.26 -13.38 -8.12
CA PRO A 131 -13.79 -14.11 -6.95
C PRO A 131 -12.83 -14.13 -5.76
N LYS A 132 -11.55 -13.92 -6.00
CA LYS A 132 -10.50 -13.81 -5.00
C LYS A 132 -9.46 -12.79 -5.46
N VAL A 133 -9.34 -11.71 -4.74
CA VAL A 133 -8.28 -10.72 -4.97
C VAL A 133 -6.96 -11.26 -4.41
N ARG A 134 -5.95 -11.34 -5.28
CA ARG A 134 -4.57 -11.69 -4.88
C ARG A 134 -3.80 -10.42 -4.63
N LYS A 135 -3.09 -10.36 -3.52
CA LYS A 135 -2.21 -9.22 -3.25
C LYS A 135 -1.08 -9.13 -4.28
N ARG A 136 -0.70 -7.92 -4.65
CA ARG A 136 0.47 -7.67 -5.49
C ARG A 136 1.75 -7.99 -4.72
N ILE A 137 2.68 -8.66 -5.37
CA ILE A 137 4.00 -9.01 -4.82
C ILE A 137 5.05 -8.69 -5.88
N MET A 138 6.07 -7.92 -5.51
CA MET A 138 7.23 -7.69 -6.35
C MET A 138 8.01 -8.99 -6.53
N LYS A 139 8.10 -9.48 -7.76
CA LYS A 139 8.72 -10.79 -8.08
C LYS A 139 10.23 -10.78 -7.82
N ASP A 140 10.88 -9.70 -8.21
CA ASP A 140 12.31 -9.48 -7.97
C ASP A 140 12.49 -8.31 -6.99
N PHE A 141 12.57 -8.63 -5.71
CA PHE A 141 12.77 -7.64 -4.67
C PHE A 141 14.13 -6.93 -4.76
N ASN A 142 15.12 -7.61 -5.31
CA ASN A 142 16.44 -7.02 -5.49
C ASN A 142 16.46 -5.92 -6.56
N ALA A 143 15.65 -6.07 -7.62
CA ALA A 143 15.46 -5.06 -8.66
C ALA A 143 14.44 -3.97 -8.29
N THR A 144 13.65 -4.16 -7.22
CA THR A 144 12.66 -3.19 -6.77
C THR A 144 13.34 -1.86 -6.45
N TYR A 145 12.65 -0.76 -6.80
CA TYR A 145 13.12 0.59 -6.52
C TYR A 145 13.56 0.74 -5.05
N ALA A 146 14.70 1.37 -4.87
CA ALA A 146 15.18 1.84 -3.59
C ALA A 146 15.74 3.25 -3.80
N PRO A 147 15.48 4.21 -2.90
CA PRO A 147 16.06 5.55 -3.01
C PRO A 147 17.60 5.46 -3.04
N GLU A 148 18.21 6.14 -3.96
CA GLU A 148 19.67 6.33 -4.01
C GLU A 148 20.08 7.74 -3.54
N THR A 149 19.08 8.60 -3.34
CA THR A 149 19.21 9.93 -2.74
C THR A 149 18.06 10.16 -1.77
N ILE A 150 18.31 10.86 -0.68
CA ILE A 150 17.30 11.21 0.32
C ILE A 150 17.28 12.71 0.58
N ILE A 151 16.11 13.20 1.00
CA ILE A 151 15.95 14.57 1.47
C ILE A 151 16.30 14.59 2.96
N VAL A 152 17.37 15.28 3.32
CA VAL A 152 17.78 15.45 4.72
C VAL A 152 16.94 16.55 5.35
N PRO A 153 16.29 16.30 6.51
CA PRO A 153 15.52 17.31 7.22
C PRO A 153 16.43 18.45 7.71
N PHE A 154 15.93 19.69 7.70
CA PHE A 154 16.64 20.83 8.26
C PHE A 154 16.66 20.83 9.81
N GLY A 155 15.63 20.28 10.43
CA GLY A 155 15.51 20.14 11.87
C GLY A 155 15.98 18.77 12.36
N GLU A 156 16.32 18.68 13.63
CA GLU A 156 16.68 17.41 14.28
C GLU A 156 15.49 16.43 14.25
N VAL A 157 15.77 15.18 13.90
CA VAL A 157 14.81 14.07 13.87
C VAL A 157 15.28 12.91 14.74
N VAL A 158 14.35 12.11 15.25
CA VAL A 158 14.68 11.00 16.16
C VAL A 158 15.56 9.94 15.49
N HIS A 159 15.38 9.73 14.18
CA HIS A 159 16.14 8.76 13.39
C HIS A 159 17.01 9.49 12.36
N ASP A 160 18.06 10.13 12.85
CA ASP A 160 19.00 10.93 12.05
C ASP A 160 20.07 10.03 11.41
N ARG A 161 19.63 9.14 10.51
CA ARG A 161 20.47 8.10 9.89
C ARG A 161 19.89 7.55 8.60
N VAL A 162 20.72 6.89 7.80
CA VAL A 162 20.29 6.14 6.63
C VAL A 162 19.52 4.87 7.04
N MET A 163 18.41 4.59 6.36
CA MET A 163 17.62 3.37 6.55
C MET A 163 17.74 2.48 5.32
N LEU A 164 18.19 1.23 5.50
CA LEU A 164 18.25 0.22 4.44
C LEU A 164 17.21 -0.87 4.65
N GLU A 165 16.27 -1.00 3.72
CA GLU A 165 15.32 -2.12 3.71
C GLU A 165 16.02 -3.37 3.17
N VAL A 166 16.40 -4.30 4.07
CA VAL A 166 17.18 -5.48 3.72
C VAL A 166 16.33 -6.65 3.26
N MET A 167 15.11 -6.78 3.81
CA MET A 167 14.20 -7.84 3.42
C MET A 167 12.73 -7.47 3.70
N ARG A 168 11.82 -8.13 3.01
CA ARG A 168 10.36 -8.10 3.24
C ARG A 168 9.84 -9.46 3.62
N GLY A 169 8.83 -9.47 4.49
CA GLY A 169 8.23 -10.68 5.03
C GLY A 169 8.85 -11.13 6.32
N CYS A 170 8.21 -12.12 6.96
CA CYS A 170 8.69 -12.74 8.18
C CYS A 170 8.25 -14.20 8.24
N LEU A 171 9.14 -15.12 8.60
CA LEU A 171 8.86 -16.55 8.70
C LEU A 171 8.60 -17.02 10.13
N ARG A 172 8.73 -16.14 11.13
CA ARG A 172 8.69 -16.53 12.56
C ARG A 172 7.35 -17.12 13.00
N GLY A 173 6.23 -16.69 12.42
CA GLY A 173 4.92 -17.25 12.72
C GLY A 173 4.44 -17.01 14.15
N CYS A 174 4.83 -15.92 14.79
CA CYS A 174 4.41 -15.56 16.15
C CYS A 174 2.88 -15.48 16.20
N ARG A 175 2.26 -16.14 17.19
CA ARG A 175 0.79 -16.32 17.25
C ARG A 175 0.00 -15.00 17.36
N PHE A 176 0.59 -13.99 17.95
CA PHE A 176 -0.02 -12.65 18.08
C PHE A 176 0.19 -11.73 16.87
N CYS A 177 1.11 -12.09 15.96
CA CYS A 177 1.62 -11.18 14.96
C CYS A 177 0.96 -11.41 13.59
N GLN A 178 0.20 -10.44 13.10
CA GLN A 178 -0.43 -10.47 11.78
C GLN A 178 0.59 -10.31 10.63
N ALA A 179 1.74 -9.67 10.88
CA ALA A 179 2.75 -9.39 9.87
C ALA A 179 3.26 -10.66 9.15
N GLY A 180 3.38 -11.78 9.86
CA GLY A 180 3.76 -13.06 9.29
C GLY A 180 2.78 -13.61 8.25
N TYR A 181 1.56 -13.10 8.18
CA TYR A 181 0.55 -13.46 7.18
C TYR A 181 0.48 -12.41 6.05
N ILE A 182 0.48 -11.13 6.41
CA ILE A 182 0.31 -10.02 5.47
C ILE A 182 1.51 -9.91 4.52
N TYR A 183 2.75 -10.00 5.03
CA TYR A 183 3.96 -9.68 4.28
C TYR A 183 4.70 -10.89 3.67
N ARG A 184 4.18 -12.11 3.78
CA ARG A 184 4.74 -13.27 3.05
C ARG A 184 4.57 -13.13 1.54
N PRO A 185 5.52 -13.68 0.75
CA PRO A 185 6.71 -14.47 1.11
C PRO A 185 7.86 -13.62 1.63
N LEU A 186 8.84 -14.27 2.28
CA LEU A 186 10.12 -13.66 2.60
C LEU A 186 10.91 -13.43 1.31
N ARG A 187 11.48 -12.24 1.16
CA ARG A 187 12.38 -11.87 0.05
C ARG A 187 13.46 -10.95 0.60
N GLU A 188 14.69 -11.18 0.16
CA GLU A 188 15.88 -10.49 0.63
C GLU A 188 16.53 -9.72 -0.52
N ARG A 189 17.14 -8.58 -0.22
CA ARG A 189 18.08 -7.91 -1.12
C ARG A 189 19.46 -8.52 -0.99
N LYS A 190 20.19 -8.57 -2.08
CA LYS A 190 21.59 -9.03 -2.08
C LYS A 190 22.48 -8.01 -1.36
N PRO A 191 23.46 -8.48 -0.54
CA PRO A 191 24.40 -7.59 0.16
C PRO A 191 25.10 -6.58 -0.76
N GLU A 192 25.51 -7.00 -1.94
CA GLU A 192 26.20 -6.12 -2.90
C GLU A 192 25.31 -4.95 -3.36
N ARG A 193 23.99 -5.21 -3.54
CA ARG A 193 23.02 -4.15 -3.89
C ARG A 193 22.82 -3.20 -2.72
N LEU A 194 22.76 -3.73 -1.50
CA LEU A 194 22.61 -2.95 -0.27
C LEU A 194 23.81 -2.06 -0.01
N LEU A 195 25.02 -2.57 -0.20
CA LEU A 195 26.25 -1.77 -0.08
C LEU A 195 26.26 -0.60 -1.07
N GLY A 196 25.93 -0.85 -2.35
CA GLY A 196 25.85 0.24 -3.32
C GLY A 196 24.78 1.29 -3.00
N ILE A 197 23.62 0.90 -2.45
CA ILE A 197 22.60 1.84 -1.98
C ILE A 197 23.12 2.63 -0.77
N ALA A 198 23.77 1.95 0.19
CA ALA A 198 24.32 2.56 1.39
C ALA A 198 25.36 3.64 1.05
N GLU A 199 26.31 3.31 0.16
CA GLU A 199 27.35 4.27 -0.29
C GLU A 199 26.72 5.53 -0.90
N ASN A 200 25.74 5.37 -1.81
CA ASN A 200 25.06 6.51 -2.41
C ASN A 200 24.30 7.37 -1.40
N LEU A 201 23.60 6.73 -0.47
CA LEU A 201 22.81 7.43 0.56
C LEU A 201 23.70 8.16 1.55
N LEU A 202 24.80 7.57 2.00
CA LEU A 202 25.78 8.25 2.88
C LEU A 202 26.43 9.43 2.15
N ALA A 203 26.84 9.23 0.90
CA ALA A 203 27.51 10.29 0.12
C ALA A 203 26.59 11.50 -0.12
N CYS A 204 25.27 11.29 -0.33
CA CYS A 204 24.36 12.39 -0.63
C CYS A 204 23.75 13.05 0.63
N SER A 205 23.72 12.36 1.77
CA SER A 205 23.04 12.83 2.99
C SER A 205 24.00 13.48 4.00
N GLY A 206 25.27 13.01 4.03
CA GLY A 206 26.23 13.37 5.06
C GLY A 206 26.00 12.66 6.40
N TYR A 207 25.09 11.67 6.46
CA TYR A 207 24.96 10.80 7.62
C TYR A 207 26.15 9.86 7.75
N ASP A 208 26.46 9.45 8.97
CA ASP A 208 27.52 8.50 9.32
C ASP A 208 26.99 7.19 9.96
N GLU A 209 25.67 7.12 10.13
CA GLU A 209 25.01 5.94 10.67
C GLU A 209 24.05 5.29 9.66
N ILE A 210 23.99 3.95 9.67
CA ILE A 210 23.04 3.13 8.92
C ILE A 210 22.23 2.26 9.86
N SER A 211 20.93 2.23 9.66
CA SER A 211 20.03 1.26 10.28
C SER A 211 19.48 0.28 9.24
N LEU A 212 19.48 -1.00 9.58
CA LEU A 212 18.85 -2.04 8.76
C LEU A 212 17.37 -2.15 9.13
N SER A 213 16.49 -2.11 8.13
CA SER A 213 15.04 -2.16 8.29
C SER A 213 14.46 -3.45 7.75
N SER A 214 13.73 -4.16 8.61
CA SER A 214 12.90 -5.30 8.26
C SER A 214 12.02 -5.71 9.44
N LEU A 215 11.12 -6.69 9.23
CA LEU A 215 10.32 -7.27 10.31
C LEU A 215 11.13 -8.19 11.26
N SER A 216 12.28 -8.69 10.83
CA SER A 216 13.14 -9.57 11.64
C SER A 216 14.58 -9.55 11.12
N THR A 217 15.27 -8.44 11.34
CA THR A 217 16.59 -8.16 10.74
C THR A 217 17.65 -9.20 11.10
N SER A 218 17.59 -9.77 12.30
CA SER A 218 18.50 -10.86 12.69
C SER A 218 18.34 -12.15 11.87
N ASP A 219 17.25 -12.28 11.11
CA ASP A 219 17.02 -13.42 10.23
C ASP A 219 17.48 -13.18 8.78
N PHE A 220 18.01 -12.00 8.49
CA PHE A 220 18.56 -11.68 7.17
C PHE A 220 19.78 -12.56 6.90
N SER A 221 19.74 -13.33 5.80
CA SER A 221 20.78 -14.32 5.48
C SER A 221 22.14 -13.67 5.17
N GLY A 222 22.14 -12.49 4.56
CA GLY A 222 23.33 -11.71 4.22
C GLY A 222 23.82 -10.77 5.30
N LEU A 223 23.39 -10.92 6.56
CA LEU A 223 23.72 -9.97 7.62
C LEU A 223 25.24 -9.81 7.84
N ARG A 224 25.98 -10.92 7.88
CA ARG A 224 27.44 -10.90 8.07
C ARG A 224 28.14 -10.23 6.89
N ASP A 225 27.81 -10.64 5.67
CA ASP A 225 28.41 -10.10 4.46
C ASP A 225 28.18 -8.58 4.35
N LEU A 226 27.02 -8.10 4.83
CA LEU A 226 26.70 -6.68 4.85
C LEU A 226 27.43 -5.90 5.96
N THR A 227 27.72 -6.53 7.09
CA THR A 227 28.38 -5.83 8.23
C THR A 227 29.91 -5.90 8.15
N ASP A 228 30.47 -6.83 7.42
CA ASP A 228 31.92 -7.01 7.25
C ASP A 228 32.45 -6.26 5.99
N GLY A 229 31.58 -5.81 5.09
CA GLY A 229 31.89 -5.03 3.89
C GLY A 229 31.73 -3.56 4.08
#